data_f3ea5ec9362fe4147b36d7c76f04c067
#
_entry.id   f3ea5ec9362fe4147b36d7c76f04c067
#
_cell.length_a   1.000
_cell.length_b   1.000
_cell.length_c   1.000
_cell.angle_alpha   90.00
_cell.angle_beta   90.00
_cell.angle_gamma   90.00
#
_symmetry.space_group_name_H-M   'P 1'
#
loop_
_entity.id
_entity.type
_entity.pdbx_description
1 polymer ?
#
loop_
_entity_poly.entity_id
_entity_poly.type
_entity_poly.pdbx_seq_one_letter_code
_entity_poly.pdbx_strand_id
1 'polypeptide(L)'
;MPDRPADKRYFADPAPGADETRFSVDNSSAQYYDSPYYKLHLSQVLEVPKPRTHPPILKLEHVWGHERVQQIIQSGQIAFHAVGDTGAARHTGPITEAHVADAMAAEFKGKPDSDPAFLYLLGDLIYNFGEDQYYYDQFYEPFRAYRAPIFAIPGNHDGVVYSDKAQSLAAFVKNFCAEKPVHPVEAGNLLRTSMTQPGVYFTLEAPFLSIVGLYSNVLEGPGVISSKNGRFPKVGDDQKTFLESELKRLKAKRGSIAAMHPTARRRGAARPARRGACSRPG
;
A
#
# COMPACT_ATOMS: atom_id res chain seq x y z
N MET A 1 -14.31 20.64 12.62
CA MET A 1 -14.60 19.30 13.20
C MET A 1 -14.82 19.50 14.67
N PRO A 2 -15.78 18.81 15.32
CA PRO A 2 -15.86 18.86 16.78
C PRO A 2 -14.54 18.37 17.36
N ASP A 3 -14.10 19.02 18.45
CA ASP A 3 -12.88 18.67 19.17
C ASP A 3 -12.89 17.19 19.50
N ARG A 4 -11.94 16.47 18.95
CA ARG A 4 -11.77 15.03 19.14
C ARG A 4 -11.18 14.82 20.52
N PRO A 5 -11.78 14.00 21.41
CA PRO A 5 -11.14 13.68 22.67
C PRO A 5 -9.76 13.07 22.41
N ALA A 6 -8.73 13.63 23.06
CA ALA A 6 -7.32 13.26 22.83
C ALA A 6 -7.03 11.75 22.99
N ASP A 7 -7.91 11.02 23.66
CA ASP A 7 -7.71 9.61 24.02
C ASP A 7 -8.46 8.61 23.15
N LYS A 8 -9.25 9.07 22.16
CA LYS A 8 -9.98 8.17 21.26
C LYS A 8 -9.41 8.26 19.84
N ARG A 9 -8.64 7.27 19.48
CA ARG A 9 -8.30 7.02 18.07
C ARG A 9 -9.45 6.25 17.42
N TYR A 10 -9.87 6.74 16.26
CA TYR A 10 -10.88 6.06 15.44
C TYR A 10 -10.14 5.17 14.46
N PHE A 11 -10.22 3.88 14.69
CA PHE A 11 -9.73 2.90 13.74
C PHE A 11 -10.87 2.47 12.85
N ALA A 12 -10.53 1.95 11.70
CA ALA A 12 -11.46 1.31 10.78
C ALA A 12 -12.08 0.06 11.44
N ASP A 13 -12.89 0.30 12.46
CA ASP A 13 -13.93 -0.64 12.77
C ASP A 13 -14.96 -0.45 11.67
N PRO A 14 -15.26 -1.46 10.86
CA PRO A 14 -16.38 -1.37 9.97
C PRO A 14 -17.58 -1.01 10.82
N ALA A 15 -18.09 0.22 10.64
CA ALA A 15 -19.30 0.61 11.33
C ALA A 15 -20.38 -0.41 10.99
N PRO A 16 -21.20 -0.85 11.96
CA PRO A 16 -22.30 -1.74 11.66
C PRO A 16 -23.17 -1.11 10.59
N GLY A 17 -23.00 -1.58 9.37
CA GLY A 17 -23.91 -1.31 8.29
C GLY A 17 -25.13 -2.19 8.41
N ALA A 18 -26.06 -2.07 7.48
CA ALA A 18 -27.26 -2.91 7.44
C ALA A 18 -26.98 -4.43 7.32
N ASP A 19 -25.72 -4.81 7.08
CA ASP A 19 -25.27 -6.19 6.95
C ASP A 19 -24.02 -6.44 7.80
N GLU A 20 -24.22 -6.72 9.07
CA GLU A 20 -23.16 -7.03 10.03
C GLU A 20 -22.33 -8.26 9.63
N THR A 21 -22.86 -9.14 8.80
CA THR A 21 -22.16 -10.36 8.37
C THR A 21 -20.96 -10.05 7.49
N ARG A 22 -20.98 -8.94 6.77
CA ARG A 22 -19.86 -8.48 5.94
C ARG A 22 -18.62 -8.15 6.72
N PHE A 23 -18.77 -7.79 8.00
CA PHE A 23 -17.68 -7.39 8.88
C PHE A 23 -17.26 -8.46 9.87
N SER A 24 -17.98 -9.55 9.94
CA SER A 24 -17.65 -10.69 10.80
C SER A 24 -16.48 -11.51 10.25
N VAL A 25 -16.08 -11.29 9.01
CA VAL A 25 -15.09 -12.09 8.30
C VAL A 25 -13.91 -11.20 7.90
N ASP A 26 -12.73 -11.53 8.41
CA ASP A 26 -11.48 -10.95 7.98
C ASP A 26 -11.26 -11.30 6.50
N ASN A 27 -10.96 -10.29 5.65
CA ASN A 27 -10.74 -10.50 4.23
C ASN A 27 -9.44 -11.28 3.92
N SER A 28 -8.61 -11.59 4.90
CA SER A 28 -7.50 -12.55 4.81
C SER A 28 -7.92 -13.99 5.08
N SER A 29 -9.13 -14.24 5.56
CA SER A 29 -9.62 -15.55 5.96
C SER A 29 -10.14 -16.39 4.78
N ALA A 30 -10.10 -17.72 4.94
CA ALA A 30 -10.70 -18.61 3.95
C ALA A 30 -12.22 -18.38 3.81
N GLN A 31 -12.89 -18.03 4.90
CA GLN A 31 -14.33 -17.73 4.92
C GLN A 31 -14.66 -16.51 4.08
N TYR A 32 -13.79 -15.49 4.09
CA TYR A 32 -13.96 -14.33 3.24
C TYR A 32 -13.97 -14.71 1.75
N TYR A 33 -13.03 -15.54 1.30
CA TYR A 33 -12.94 -15.97 -0.10
C TYR A 33 -14.14 -16.83 -0.56
N ASP A 34 -14.86 -17.46 0.35
CA ASP A 34 -16.08 -18.22 0.07
C ASP A 34 -17.36 -17.38 0.23
N SER A 35 -17.22 -16.15 0.72
CA SER A 35 -18.36 -15.26 0.98
C SER A 35 -19.05 -14.80 -0.30
N PRO A 36 -20.39 -14.55 -0.26
CA PRO A 36 -21.09 -13.92 -1.37
C PRO A 36 -20.52 -12.54 -1.74
N TYR A 37 -20.04 -11.79 -0.76
CA TYR A 37 -19.41 -10.48 -0.94
C TYR A 37 -18.15 -10.59 -1.82
N TYR A 38 -17.25 -11.50 -1.51
CA TYR A 38 -16.04 -11.71 -2.31
C TYR A 38 -16.37 -12.16 -3.74
N LYS A 39 -17.33 -13.08 -3.90
CA LYS A 39 -17.78 -13.55 -5.23
C LYS A 39 -18.37 -12.41 -6.05
N LEU A 40 -19.15 -11.53 -5.41
CA LEU A 40 -19.68 -10.32 -6.05
C LEU A 40 -18.54 -9.37 -6.45
N HIS A 41 -17.57 -9.16 -5.59
CA HIS A 41 -16.40 -8.30 -5.84
C HIS A 41 -15.56 -8.82 -7.02
N LEU A 42 -15.32 -10.12 -7.09
CA LEU A 42 -14.65 -10.75 -8.24
C LEU A 42 -15.38 -10.52 -9.57
N SER A 43 -16.73 -10.49 -9.52
CA SER A 43 -17.53 -10.21 -10.72
C SER A 43 -17.48 -8.74 -11.15
N GLN A 44 -17.12 -7.86 -10.23
CA GLN A 44 -17.06 -6.41 -10.38
C GLN A 44 -15.62 -5.88 -10.39
N VAL A 45 -14.66 -6.63 -10.93
CA VAL A 45 -13.28 -6.14 -11.08
C VAL A 45 -13.29 -4.73 -11.65
N LEU A 46 -12.84 -3.78 -10.84
CA LEU A 46 -12.77 -2.39 -11.21
C LEU A 46 -11.49 -2.14 -12.02
N GLU A 47 -11.60 -1.22 -12.95
CA GLU A 47 -10.46 -0.83 -13.76
C GLU A 47 -9.38 -0.19 -12.87
N VAL A 48 -8.13 -0.58 -13.06
CA VAL A 48 -6.99 0.04 -12.34
C VAL A 48 -6.85 1.49 -12.79
N PRO A 49 -6.78 2.47 -11.86
CA PRO A 49 -6.62 3.86 -12.23
C PRO A 49 -5.38 4.08 -13.09
N LYS A 50 -5.56 4.77 -14.22
CA LYS A 50 -4.44 5.07 -15.13
C LYS A 50 -3.51 6.09 -14.50
N PRO A 51 -2.19 5.92 -14.64
CA PRO A 51 -1.23 6.92 -14.21
C PRO A 51 -1.42 8.24 -14.97
N ARG A 52 -1.14 9.36 -14.29
CA ARG A 52 -1.24 10.72 -14.88
C ARG A 52 -0.17 11.01 -15.92
N THR A 53 0.95 10.30 -15.88
CA THR A 53 2.08 10.49 -16.81
C THR A 53 2.41 9.22 -17.55
N HIS A 54 2.92 9.35 -18.77
CA HIS A 54 3.39 8.25 -19.57
C HIS A 54 4.79 8.55 -20.11
N PRO A 55 5.81 7.74 -19.75
CA PRO A 55 5.76 6.65 -18.76
C PRO A 55 5.54 7.18 -17.34
N PRO A 56 4.97 6.36 -16.42
CA PRO A 56 4.75 6.76 -15.04
C PRO A 56 6.05 6.64 -14.22
N ILE A 57 6.91 7.62 -14.39
CA ILE A 57 8.21 7.72 -13.72
C ILE A 57 8.22 8.97 -12.85
N LEU A 58 8.58 8.81 -11.58
CA LEU A 58 8.84 9.89 -10.66
C LEU A 58 10.32 9.90 -10.28
N LYS A 59 10.98 11.03 -10.49
CA LYS A 59 12.35 11.22 -10.02
C LYS A 59 12.34 11.79 -8.60
N LEU A 60 13.14 11.23 -7.72
CA LEU A 60 13.27 11.72 -6.33
C LEU A 60 13.63 13.20 -6.30
N GLU A 61 14.41 13.67 -7.28
CA GLU A 61 14.81 15.06 -7.45
C GLU A 61 13.62 16.02 -7.61
N HIS A 62 12.52 15.59 -8.23
CA HIS A 62 11.31 16.42 -8.37
C HIS A 62 10.58 16.65 -7.04
N VAL A 63 10.84 15.81 -6.04
CA VAL A 63 10.20 15.91 -4.70
C VAL A 63 11.12 16.54 -3.69
N TRP A 64 12.40 16.13 -3.66
CA TRP A 64 13.39 16.61 -2.70
C TRP A 64 14.16 17.86 -3.16
N GLY A 65 14.15 18.14 -4.47
CA GLY A 65 15.02 19.15 -5.09
C GLY A 65 16.42 18.65 -5.41
N HIS A 66 17.08 19.42 -6.26
CA HIS A 66 18.41 19.07 -6.80
C HIS A 66 19.48 18.96 -5.70
N GLU A 67 19.53 19.92 -4.80
CA GLU A 67 20.56 20.00 -3.75
C GLU A 67 20.59 18.74 -2.88
N ARG A 68 19.43 18.31 -2.40
CA ARG A 68 19.33 17.11 -1.55
C ARG A 68 19.75 15.85 -2.30
N VAL A 69 19.39 15.73 -3.57
CA VAL A 69 19.79 14.58 -4.39
C VAL A 69 21.30 14.59 -4.64
N GLN A 70 21.92 15.76 -4.86
CA GLN A 70 23.38 15.86 -4.98
C GLN A 70 24.13 15.45 -3.70
N GLN A 71 23.61 15.79 -2.52
CA GLN A 71 24.17 15.33 -1.25
C GLN A 71 24.16 13.80 -1.15
N ILE A 72 23.05 13.15 -1.56
CA ILE A 72 22.95 11.69 -1.60
C ILE A 72 23.97 11.11 -2.59
N ILE A 73 24.12 11.69 -3.78
CA ILE A 73 25.12 11.23 -4.77
C ILE A 73 26.54 11.35 -4.22
N GLN A 74 26.87 12.46 -3.57
CA GLN A 74 28.19 12.71 -2.99
C GLN A 74 28.52 11.76 -1.83
N SER A 75 27.50 11.33 -1.05
CA SER A 75 27.70 10.34 0.01
C SER A 75 27.98 8.92 -0.50
N GLY A 76 27.73 8.65 -1.78
CA GLY A 76 27.92 7.34 -2.39
C GLY A 76 26.92 6.27 -1.97
N GLN A 77 25.90 6.62 -1.20
CA GLN A 77 24.89 5.70 -0.68
C GLN A 77 23.53 6.37 -0.57
N ILE A 78 22.47 5.57 -0.49
CA ILE A 78 21.10 6.01 -0.19
C ILE A 78 20.49 5.11 0.90
N ALA A 79 20.02 5.73 1.96
CA ALA A 79 19.21 5.07 2.99
C ALA A 79 17.74 5.40 2.75
N PHE A 80 16.84 4.45 2.97
CA PHE A 80 15.40 4.66 2.91
C PHE A 80 14.67 3.63 3.79
N HIS A 81 13.46 3.97 4.19
CA HIS A 81 12.60 3.01 4.87
C HIS A 81 11.66 2.32 3.87
N ALA A 82 11.35 1.05 4.11
CA ALA A 82 10.32 0.32 3.40
C ALA A 82 9.53 -0.55 4.40
N VAL A 83 8.22 -0.44 4.39
CA VAL A 83 7.33 -1.18 5.28
C VAL A 83 5.98 -1.42 4.59
N GLY A 84 5.37 -2.55 4.82
CA GLY A 84 4.01 -2.87 4.38
C GLY A 84 3.11 -3.19 5.56
N ASP A 85 1.81 -3.36 5.29
CA ASP A 85 0.81 -3.71 6.30
C ASP A 85 0.82 -2.72 7.48
N THR A 86 0.89 -1.43 7.18
CA THR A 86 0.98 -0.37 8.20
C THR A 86 -0.37 0.03 8.75
N GLY A 87 -1.46 -0.26 8.04
CA GLY A 87 -2.80 0.04 8.51
C GLY A 87 -3.11 -0.65 9.86
N ALA A 88 -3.92 0.00 10.65
CA ALA A 88 -4.29 -0.47 11.98
C ALA A 88 -5.78 -0.82 12.05
N ALA A 89 -6.09 -2.09 12.19
CA ALA A 89 -7.42 -2.54 12.56
C ALA A 89 -7.53 -2.69 14.09
N ARG A 90 -8.75 -2.82 14.60
CA ARG A 90 -9.03 -2.91 16.04
C ARG A 90 -8.20 -3.95 16.78
N HIS A 91 -7.92 -5.08 16.14
CA HIS A 91 -7.20 -6.21 16.72
C HIS A 91 -5.68 -6.16 16.53
N THR A 92 -5.16 -5.37 15.58
CA THR A 92 -3.71 -5.20 15.38
C THR A 92 -3.11 -4.12 16.26
N GLY A 93 -3.96 -3.25 16.81
CA GLY A 93 -3.60 -2.23 17.78
C GLY A 93 -2.91 -1.00 17.15
N PRO A 94 -3.53 0.14 17.34
CA PRO A 94 -3.04 1.44 16.86
C PRO A 94 -1.73 1.86 17.50
N ILE A 95 -1.49 1.38 18.69
CA ILE A 95 -0.27 1.68 19.45
C ILE A 95 0.95 1.13 18.71
N THR A 96 0.85 -0.05 18.08
CA THR A 96 1.96 -0.69 17.38
C THR A 96 2.36 0.09 16.13
N GLU A 97 1.39 0.53 15.33
CA GLU A 97 1.66 1.36 14.16
C GLU A 97 2.34 2.68 14.54
N ALA A 98 1.80 3.39 15.52
CA ALA A 98 2.37 4.65 15.99
C ALA A 98 3.80 4.46 16.53
N HIS A 99 4.09 3.38 17.25
CA HIS A 99 5.42 3.08 17.75
C HIS A 99 6.43 2.83 16.63
N VAL A 100 6.03 2.10 15.58
CA VAL A 100 6.89 1.87 14.42
C VAL A 100 7.15 3.18 13.67
N ALA A 101 6.13 3.99 13.44
CA ALA A 101 6.26 5.28 12.78
C ALA A 101 7.13 6.26 13.58
N ASP A 102 6.96 6.32 14.90
CA ASP A 102 7.77 7.15 15.80
C ASP A 102 9.23 6.66 15.84
N ALA A 103 9.48 5.34 15.86
CA ALA A 103 10.81 4.77 15.79
C ALA A 103 11.52 5.15 14.48
N MET A 104 10.84 5.02 13.33
CA MET A 104 11.39 5.47 12.05
C MET A 104 11.64 6.98 12.01
N ALA A 105 10.76 7.79 12.61
CA ALA A 105 10.96 9.24 12.72
C ALA A 105 12.16 9.60 13.61
N ALA A 106 12.44 8.80 14.62
CA ALA A 106 13.57 9.00 15.53
C ALA A 106 14.94 8.70 14.88
N GLU A 107 14.97 8.06 13.71
CA GLU A 107 16.21 7.79 12.97
C GLU A 107 16.77 9.03 12.27
N PHE A 108 15.99 10.09 12.08
CA PHE A 108 16.47 11.34 11.52
C PHE A 108 17.37 12.07 12.51
N LYS A 109 18.66 12.13 12.21
CA LYS A 109 19.72 12.77 13.03
C LYS A 109 20.19 14.12 12.48
N GLY A 110 19.57 14.62 11.40
CA GLY A 110 20.01 15.82 10.70
C GLY A 110 21.30 15.61 9.89
N LYS A 111 21.57 14.37 9.50
CA LYS A 111 22.73 13.98 8.71
C LYS A 111 22.29 13.58 7.30
N PRO A 112 22.43 14.46 6.32
CA PRO A 112 21.97 14.21 4.96
C PRO A 112 22.51 12.94 4.29
N ASP A 113 23.69 12.50 4.67
CA ASP A 113 24.39 11.32 4.17
C ASP A 113 23.84 9.98 4.72
N SER A 114 23.16 10.03 5.86
CA SER A 114 22.67 8.82 6.55
C SER A 114 21.19 8.86 6.91
N ASP A 115 20.56 10.04 6.94
CA ASP A 115 19.13 10.14 7.19
C ASP A 115 18.33 9.52 6.03
N PRO A 116 17.24 8.81 6.32
CA PRO A 116 16.39 8.21 5.28
C PRO A 116 15.95 9.23 4.23
N ALA A 117 16.17 8.92 2.96
CA ALA A 117 15.80 9.79 1.84
C ALA A 117 14.30 9.77 1.56
N PHE A 118 13.61 8.68 1.88
CA PHE A 118 12.16 8.52 1.74
C PHE A 118 11.66 7.32 2.55
N LEU A 119 10.35 7.22 2.68
CA LEU A 119 9.63 6.02 3.07
C LEU A 119 8.90 5.47 1.86
N TYR A 120 8.95 4.16 1.64
CA TYR A 120 8.18 3.46 0.63
C TYR A 120 7.22 2.47 1.29
N LEU A 121 5.93 2.75 1.23
CA LEU A 121 4.88 1.90 1.77
C LEU A 121 4.52 0.80 0.75
N LEU A 122 4.55 -0.45 1.20
CA LEU A 122 4.43 -1.63 0.37
C LEU A 122 3.00 -2.19 0.30
N GLY A 123 2.00 -1.38 0.59
CA GLY A 123 0.58 -1.72 0.55
C GLY A 123 -0.03 -2.01 1.92
N ASP A 124 -1.35 -2.11 1.93
CA ASP A 124 -2.20 -2.22 3.11
C ASP A 124 -1.94 -1.09 4.11
N LEU A 125 -2.10 0.14 3.60
CA LEU A 125 -1.96 1.36 4.39
C LEU A 125 -3.16 1.56 5.32
N ILE A 126 -4.31 1.05 4.89
CA ILE A 126 -5.59 1.24 5.56
C ILE A 126 -6.27 -0.11 5.76
N TYR A 127 -6.70 -0.42 6.96
CA TYR A 127 -7.52 -1.57 7.32
C TYR A 127 -8.89 -1.12 7.85
N ASN A 128 -9.99 -1.88 7.63
CA ASN A 128 -10.08 -3.06 6.76
C ASN A 128 -10.47 -2.67 5.32
N PHE A 129 -10.92 -1.41 5.12
CA PHE A 129 -11.39 -0.87 3.84
C PHE A 129 -10.67 0.43 3.52
N GLY A 130 -10.30 0.60 2.26
CA GLY A 130 -9.49 1.71 1.77
C GLY A 130 -10.28 3.00 1.52
N GLU A 131 -11.15 3.41 2.45
CA GLU A 131 -11.99 4.59 2.32
C GLU A 131 -11.39 5.82 2.99
N ASP A 132 -11.76 7.01 2.51
CA ASP A 132 -11.22 8.33 2.92
C ASP A 132 -11.21 8.54 4.43
N GLN A 133 -12.28 8.17 5.14
CA GLN A 133 -12.44 8.46 6.57
C GLN A 133 -11.38 7.83 7.48
N TYR A 134 -10.67 6.83 6.98
CA TYR A 134 -9.69 6.08 7.78
C TYR A 134 -8.26 6.59 7.63
N TYR A 135 -8.00 7.48 6.64
CA TYR A 135 -6.65 7.97 6.34
C TYR A 135 -6.05 8.83 7.45
N TYR A 136 -6.89 9.60 8.21
CA TYR A 136 -6.35 10.39 9.31
C TYR A 136 -5.67 9.51 10.35
N ASP A 137 -6.38 8.49 10.83
CA ASP A 137 -5.93 7.66 11.95
C ASP A 137 -4.86 6.64 11.56
N GLN A 138 -4.88 6.18 10.30
CA GLN A 138 -4.04 5.07 9.86
C GLN A 138 -2.89 5.52 8.94
N PHE A 139 -2.83 6.80 8.60
CA PHE A 139 -1.75 7.30 7.77
C PHE A 139 -1.25 8.68 8.25
N TYR A 140 -2.11 9.71 8.25
CA TYR A 140 -1.62 11.06 8.51
C TYR A 140 -1.11 11.24 9.93
N GLU A 141 -1.85 10.77 10.92
CA GLU A 141 -1.49 10.92 12.33
C GLU A 141 -0.28 10.05 12.71
N PRO A 142 -0.21 8.75 12.40
CA PRO A 142 0.97 7.95 12.71
C PRO A 142 2.26 8.48 12.10
N PHE A 143 2.22 8.91 10.85
CA PHE A 143 3.40 9.41 10.12
C PHE A 143 3.61 10.92 10.22
N ARG A 144 2.94 11.62 11.15
CA ARG A 144 3.02 13.09 11.32
C ARG A 144 4.44 13.63 11.53
N ALA A 145 5.27 12.87 12.22
CA ALA A 145 6.65 13.24 12.55
C ALA A 145 7.68 12.78 11.49
N TYR A 146 7.28 12.01 10.51
CA TYR A 146 8.18 11.52 9.47
C TYR A 146 8.55 12.64 8.50
N ARG A 147 9.84 12.99 8.39
CA ARG A 147 10.29 14.23 7.73
C ARG A 147 10.57 14.10 6.25
N ALA A 148 10.79 12.89 5.75
CA ALA A 148 11.08 12.66 4.34
C ALA A 148 9.81 12.43 3.51
N PRO A 149 9.88 12.48 2.16
CA PRO A 149 8.79 12.08 1.29
C PRO A 149 8.33 10.66 1.55
N ILE A 150 7.03 10.42 1.37
CA ILE A 150 6.42 9.11 1.47
C ILE A 150 5.86 8.73 0.10
N PHE A 151 6.21 7.55 -0.38
CA PHE A 151 5.67 6.94 -1.58
C PHE A 151 4.98 5.64 -1.21
N ALA A 152 4.03 5.19 -2.02
CA ALA A 152 3.28 3.98 -1.73
C ALA A 152 2.85 3.23 -2.98
N ILE A 153 2.69 1.93 -2.84
CA ILE A 153 1.82 1.12 -3.70
C ILE A 153 0.62 0.67 -2.87
N PRO A 154 -0.58 0.54 -3.45
CA PRO A 154 -1.71 0.02 -2.70
C PRO A 154 -1.63 -1.49 -2.52
N GLY A 155 -2.14 -1.98 -1.38
CA GLY A 155 -2.40 -3.38 -1.12
C GLY A 155 -3.85 -3.78 -1.44
N ASN A 156 -4.27 -4.95 -0.96
CA ASN A 156 -5.63 -5.41 -1.20
C ASN A 156 -6.66 -4.64 -0.35
N HIS A 157 -6.34 -4.31 0.89
CA HIS A 157 -7.22 -3.53 1.77
C HIS A 157 -7.43 -2.10 1.27
N ASP A 158 -6.42 -1.48 0.67
CA ASP A 158 -6.53 -0.14 0.06
C ASP A 158 -7.49 -0.13 -1.14
N GLY A 159 -7.62 -1.26 -1.83
CA GLY A 159 -8.49 -1.42 -3.00
C GLY A 159 -9.91 -1.85 -2.68
N VAL A 160 -10.14 -2.49 -1.54
CA VAL A 160 -11.47 -2.93 -1.11
C VAL A 160 -12.22 -1.79 -0.44
N VAL A 161 -13.44 -1.52 -0.90
CA VAL A 161 -14.33 -0.52 -0.32
C VAL A 161 -15.61 -1.17 0.15
N TYR A 162 -16.14 -0.69 1.27
CA TYR A 162 -17.39 -1.20 1.83
C TYR A 162 -18.62 -0.59 1.16
N SER A 163 -18.59 0.70 0.96
CA SER A 163 -19.72 1.43 0.35
C SER A 163 -19.83 1.09 -1.14
N ASP A 164 -21.02 0.73 -1.59
CA ASP A 164 -21.35 0.57 -3.01
C ASP A 164 -21.25 1.86 -3.82
N LYS A 165 -21.16 3.01 -3.13
CA LYS A 165 -20.94 4.34 -3.73
C LYS A 165 -19.47 4.73 -3.80
N ALA A 166 -18.60 4.03 -3.09
CA ALA A 166 -17.16 4.28 -3.11
C ALA A 166 -16.51 3.55 -4.29
N GLN A 167 -15.60 4.26 -4.97
CA GLN A 167 -14.80 3.67 -6.03
C GLN A 167 -13.51 3.09 -5.43
N SER A 168 -13.15 1.89 -5.84
CA SER A 168 -11.89 1.26 -5.46
C SER A 168 -10.71 2.18 -5.75
N LEU A 169 -9.77 2.26 -4.82
CA LEU A 169 -8.56 3.09 -4.88
C LEU A 169 -8.80 4.61 -4.97
N ALA A 170 -10.04 5.11 -4.94
CA ALA A 170 -10.29 6.55 -5.04
C ALA A 170 -9.60 7.34 -3.92
N ALA A 171 -9.69 6.87 -2.68
CA ALA A 171 -9.02 7.48 -1.54
C ALA A 171 -7.49 7.40 -1.65
N PHE A 172 -6.96 6.27 -2.12
CA PHE A 172 -5.53 6.15 -2.38
C PHE A 172 -5.06 7.16 -3.43
N VAL A 173 -5.75 7.24 -4.58
CA VAL A 173 -5.42 8.19 -5.65
C VAL A 173 -5.46 9.63 -5.15
N LYS A 174 -6.47 9.99 -4.38
CA LYS A 174 -6.63 11.34 -3.79
C LYS A 174 -5.46 11.71 -2.88
N ASN A 175 -5.02 10.78 -2.03
CA ASN A 175 -3.99 11.03 -1.02
C ASN A 175 -2.56 10.85 -1.54
N PHE A 176 -2.33 9.96 -2.51
CA PHE A 176 -0.99 9.64 -3.00
C PHE A 176 -0.70 10.10 -4.43
N CYS A 177 -1.72 10.27 -5.27
CA CYS A 177 -1.53 10.55 -6.69
C CYS A 177 -2.06 11.95 -7.10
N ALA A 178 -2.05 12.92 -6.21
CA ALA A 178 -2.49 14.27 -6.51
C ALA A 178 -1.58 14.93 -7.56
N GLU A 179 -2.15 15.81 -8.40
CA GLU A 179 -1.38 16.52 -9.42
C GLU A 179 -0.33 17.46 -8.82
N LYS A 180 -0.68 18.07 -7.72
CA LYS A 180 0.18 18.96 -6.92
C LYS A 180 -0.06 18.70 -5.43
N PRO A 181 0.93 19.01 -4.55
CA PRO A 181 0.70 18.93 -3.12
C PRO A 181 -0.48 19.79 -2.71
N VAL A 182 -1.50 19.19 -2.12
CA VAL A 182 -2.67 19.88 -1.56
C VAL A 182 -2.87 19.37 -0.13
N HIS A 183 -3.50 20.18 0.70
CA HIS A 183 -3.87 19.76 2.05
C HIS A 183 -5.25 19.06 1.98
N PRO A 184 -5.29 17.72 2.04
CA PRO A 184 -6.56 17.01 1.93
C PRO A 184 -7.33 17.09 3.25
N VAL A 185 -8.63 16.91 3.18
CA VAL A 185 -9.52 16.91 4.37
C VAL A 185 -9.10 15.81 5.35
N GLU A 186 -8.59 14.69 4.84
CA GLU A 186 -8.13 13.54 5.60
C GLU A 186 -6.89 13.84 6.47
N ALA A 187 -6.12 14.86 6.13
CA ALA A 187 -4.99 15.29 6.96
C ALA A 187 -5.43 16.09 8.21
N GLY A 188 -6.69 16.49 8.29
CA GLY A 188 -7.19 17.27 9.43
C GLY A 188 -6.39 18.55 9.65
N ASN A 189 -5.81 18.73 10.82
CA ASN A 189 -4.95 19.87 11.19
C ASN A 189 -3.45 19.59 11.05
N LEU A 190 -3.06 18.44 10.49
CA LEU A 190 -1.66 18.07 10.30
C LEU A 190 -1.09 18.79 9.07
N LEU A 191 0.18 19.12 9.09
CA LEU A 191 0.84 19.89 8.03
C LEU A 191 1.15 19.07 6.76
N ARG A 192 1.03 17.75 6.81
CA ARG A 192 1.35 16.88 5.67
C ARG A 192 0.33 17.09 4.56
N THR A 193 0.84 17.36 3.37
CA THR A 193 0.03 17.42 2.13
C THR A 193 -0.10 16.04 1.50
N SER A 194 -0.98 15.93 0.51
CA SER A 194 -1.04 14.76 -0.38
C SER A 194 0.30 14.57 -1.10
N MET A 195 0.61 13.32 -1.43
CA MET A 195 1.74 12.95 -2.27
C MET A 195 1.37 13.11 -3.75
N THR A 196 2.41 13.17 -4.61
CA THR A 196 2.26 13.50 -6.04
C THR A 196 2.80 12.42 -6.96
N GLN A 197 2.84 11.17 -6.51
CA GLN A 197 3.27 10.07 -7.36
C GLN A 197 2.36 9.91 -8.60
N PRO A 198 2.88 9.39 -9.73
CA PRO A 198 2.16 9.37 -10.99
C PRO A 198 0.87 8.55 -11.01
N GLY A 199 0.80 7.51 -10.19
CA GLY A 199 -0.34 6.60 -10.13
C GLY A 199 -0.16 5.49 -9.11
N VAL A 200 -1.05 4.52 -9.13
CA VAL A 200 -1.04 3.35 -8.24
C VAL A 200 0.06 2.34 -8.61
N TYR A 201 0.64 2.48 -9.80
CA TYR A 201 1.84 1.80 -10.24
C TYR A 201 2.75 2.81 -10.94
N PHE A 202 4.03 2.78 -10.66
CA PHE A 202 5.01 3.72 -11.20
C PHE A 202 6.44 3.28 -10.88
N THR A 203 7.42 3.93 -11.53
CA THR A 203 8.84 3.80 -11.15
C THR A 203 9.27 5.02 -10.36
N LEU A 204 9.78 4.81 -9.15
CA LEU A 204 10.55 5.82 -8.43
C LEU A 204 12.02 5.70 -8.84
N GLU A 205 12.57 6.76 -9.41
CA GLU A 205 14.00 6.87 -9.70
C GLU A 205 14.70 7.71 -8.63
N ALA A 206 15.65 7.10 -7.94
CA ALA A 206 16.52 7.74 -6.96
C ALA A 206 17.99 7.49 -7.33
N PRO A 207 18.94 8.23 -6.73
CA PRO A 207 20.36 7.89 -6.85
C PRO A 207 20.59 6.43 -6.44
N PHE A 208 21.36 5.70 -7.25
CA PHE A 208 21.72 4.28 -7.04
C PHE A 208 20.58 3.27 -7.07
N LEU A 209 19.30 3.72 -7.14
CA LEU A 209 18.14 2.86 -6.96
C LEU A 209 17.01 3.26 -7.92
N SER A 210 16.31 2.25 -8.47
CA SER A 210 15.02 2.41 -9.12
C SER A 210 14.05 1.39 -8.54
N ILE A 211 12.88 1.85 -8.08
CA ILE A 211 11.82 0.99 -7.54
C ILE A 211 10.65 0.99 -8.51
N VAL A 212 10.34 -0.17 -9.09
CA VAL A 212 9.17 -0.38 -9.95
C VAL A 212 8.03 -0.90 -9.07
N GLY A 213 7.11 -0.03 -8.74
CA GLY A 213 5.93 -0.35 -7.93
C GLY A 213 4.78 -0.84 -8.80
N LEU A 214 4.06 -1.88 -8.34
CA LEU A 214 2.93 -2.48 -9.03
C LEU A 214 1.75 -2.66 -8.08
N TYR A 215 0.54 -2.50 -8.60
CA TYR A 215 -0.69 -2.88 -7.91
C TYR A 215 -1.13 -4.27 -8.37
N SER A 216 -0.90 -5.28 -7.57
CA SER A 216 -1.19 -6.68 -7.92
C SER A 216 -2.50 -7.23 -7.37
N ASN A 217 -3.23 -6.45 -6.57
CA ASN A 217 -4.38 -6.92 -5.81
C ASN A 217 -5.74 -6.61 -6.46
N VAL A 218 -5.78 -6.47 -7.78
CA VAL A 218 -7.00 -6.15 -8.55
C VAL A 218 -8.15 -7.12 -8.30
N LEU A 219 -7.83 -8.36 -7.98
CA LEU A 219 -8.80 -9.44 -7.72
C LEU A 219 -8.83 -9.87 -6.27
N GLU A 220 -8.16 -9.13 -5.40
CA GLU A 220 -8.06 -9.47 -3.97
C GLU A 220 -7.52 -10.90 -3.69
N GLY A 221 -7.32 -11.72 -4.50
CA GLY A 221 -6.83 -13.08 -4.34
C GLY A 221 -5.41 -13.25 -4.87
N PRO A 222 -5.19 -14.18 -5.80
CA PRO A 222 -3.89 -14.34 -6.41
C PRO A 222 -3.50 -13.07 -7.15
N GLY A 223 -2.28 -12.57 -6.95
CA GLY A 223 -1.77 -11.37 -7.60
C GLY A 223 -1.94 -11.36 -9.10
N VAL A 224 -2.57 -10.31 -9.63
CA VAL A 224 -2.89 -10.18 -11.05
C VAL A 224 -2.59 -8.77 -11.50
N ILE A 225 -1.76 -8.64 -12.54
CA ILE A 225 -1.42 -7.36 -13.17
C ILE A 225 -1.77 -7.33 -14.66
N SER A 226 -2.47 -8.34 -15.15
CA SER A 226 -2.81 -8.49 -16.57
C SER A 226 -4.04 -9.36 -16.78
N SER A 227 -4.58 -9.33 -17.97
CA SER A 227 -5.69 -10.21 -18.38
C SER A 227 -5.36 -11.71 -18.33
N LYS A 228 -4.09 -12.09 -18.19
CA LYS A 228 -3.60 -13.49 -18.28
C LYS A 228 -4.16 -14.22 -19.51
N ASN A 229 -3.98 -13.63 -20.68
CA ASN A 229 -4.47 -14.17 -21.94
C ASN A 229 -6.00 -14.38 -21.96
N GLY A 230 -6.74 -13.44 -21.42
CA GLY A 230 -8.21 -13.45 -21.42
C GLY A 230 -8.83 -14.21 -20.23
N ARG A 231 -8.06 -14.80 -19.34
CA ARG A 231 -8.61 -15.43 -18.12
C ARG A 231 -9.29 -14.40 -17.21
N PHE A 232 -8.81 -13.18 -17.20
CA PHE A 232 -9.36 -12.06 -16.44
C PHE A 232 -9.63 -10.88 -17.41
N PRO A 233 -10.68 -10.97 -18.23
CA PRO A 233 -10.87 -10.03 -19.35
C PRO A 233 -11.15 -8.59 -18.92
N LYS A 234 -11.55 -8.37 -17.68
CA LYS A 234 -11.76 -7.02 -17.12
C LYS A 234 -10.49 -6.39 -16.57
N VAL A 235 -9.41 -7.15 -16.45
CA VAL A 235 -8.08 -6.63 -16.05
C VAL A 235 -7.32 -6.30 -17.31
N GLY A 236 -6.98 -5.02 -17.49
CA GLY A 236 -6.15 -4.57 -18.60
C GLY A 236 -4.72 -5.08 -18.53
N ASP A 237 -3.98 -4.95 -19.62
CA ASP A 237 -2.56 -5.34 -19.72
C ASP A 237 -1.60 -4.15 -19.53
N ASP A 238 -2.10 -2.98 -19.13
CA ASP A 238 -1.30 -1.76 -18.99
C ASP A 238 -0.14 -1.90 -18.01
N GLN A 239 -0.39 -2.50 -16.85
CA GLN A 239 0.67 -2.75 -15.85
C GLN A 239 1.72 -3.76 -16.34
N LYS A 240 1.30 -4.79 -17.06
CA LYS A 240 2.22 -5.76 -17.68
C LYS A 240 3.10 -5.07 -18.70
N THR A 241 2.51 -4.28 -19.59
CA THR A 241 3.24 -3.53 -20.62
C THR A 241 4.22 -2.53 -20.00
N PHE A 242 3.78 -1.83 -18.95
CA PHE A 242 4.63 -0.94 -18.17
C PHE A 242 5.82 -1.70 -17.56
N LEU A 243 5.55 -2.81 -16.86
CA LEU A 243 6.60 -3.62 -16.23
C LEU A 243 7.63 -4.11 -17.26
N GLU A 244 7.18 -4.67 -18.40
CA GLU A 244 8.06 -5.15 -19.46
C GLU A 244 8.94 -4.03 -20.03
N SER A 245 8.37 -2.84 -20.20
CA SER A 245 9.10 -1.66 -20.67
C SER A 245 10.15 -1.20 -19.65
N GLU A 246 9.78 -1.15 -18.36
CA GLU A 246 10.70 -0.76 -17.30
C GLU A 246 11.83 -1.78 -17.10
N LEU A 247 11.54 -3.07 -17.13
CA LEU A 247 12.58 -4.10 -17.05
C LEU A 247 13.58 -3.99 -18.21
N LYS A 248 13.13 -3.68 -19.42
CA LYS A 248 14.03 -3.43 -20.57
C LYS A 248 14.86 -2.16 -20.34
N ARG A 249 14.23 -1.08 -19.91
CA ARG A 249 14.89 0.22 -19.67
C ARG A 249 15.94 0.15 -18.56
N LEU A 250 15.63 -0.58 -17.50
CA LEU A 250 16.46 -0.67 -16.28
C LEU A 250 17.50 -1.80 -16.34
N LYS A 251 17.47 -2.65 -17.37
CA LYS A 251 18.39 -3.81 -17.50
C LYS A 251 19.87 -3.47 -17.32
N ALA A 252 20.27 -2.27 -17.75
CA ALA A 252 21.65 -1.79 -17.63
C ALA A 252 21.91 -1.03 -16.33
N LYS A 253 20.89 -0.72 -15.51
CA LYS A 253 21.04 0.00 -14.25
C LYS A 253 21.22 -0.99 -13.10
N ARG A 254 22.25 -0.75 -12.26
CA ARG A 254 22.39 -1.46 -10.98
C ARG A 254 21.38 -0.88 -9.98
N GLY A 255 20.88 -1.72 -9.06
CA GLY A 255 20.00 -1.28 -7.98
C GLY A 255 18.53 -1.13 -8.41
N SER A 256 18.02 -1.97 -9.33
CA SER A 256 16.59 -1.98 -9.65
C SER A 256 15.85 -3.02 -8.80
N ILE A 257 14.71 -2.62 -8.23
CA ILE A 257 13.85 -3.44 -7.38
C ILE A 257 12.43 -3.39 -7.93
N ALA A 258 11.76 -4.53 -8.00
CA ALA A 258 10.31 -4.59 -8.21
C ALA A 258 9.61 -4.72 -6.85
N ALA A 259 8.65 -3.84 -6.58
CA ALA A 259 7.85 -3.84 -5.37
C ALA A 259 6.39 -4.14 -5.71
N MET A 260 5.81 -5.09 -4.99
CA MET A 260 4.39 -5.39 -5.05
C MET A 260 3.91 -5.87 -3.69
N HIS A 261 2.67 -5.58 -3.34
CA HIS A 261 2.07 -6.13 -2.13
C HIS A 261 1.86 -7.63 -2.30
N PRO A 262 2.30 -8.48 -1.36
CA PRO A 262 2.05 -9.91 -1.45
C PRO A 262 0.55 -10.18 -1.28
N THR A 263 -0.01 -10.96 -2.17
CA THR A 263 -1.36 -11.50 -1.96
C THR A 263 -1.33 -12.55 -0.86
N ALA A 264 -2.34 -12.56 0.01
CA ALA A 264 -2.47 -13.59 1.04
C ALA A 264 -2.37 -14.98 0.40
N ARG A 265 -1.29 -15.71 0.69
CA ARG A 265 -1.21 -17.12 0.30
C ARG A 265 -2.28 -17.86 1.08
N ARG A 266 -3.20 -18.56 0.39
CA ARG A 266 -3.95 -19.65 1.02
C ARG A 266 -2.92 -20.52 1.74
N ARG A 267 -2.90 -20.50 3.06
CA ARG A 267 -2.25 -21.56 3.83
C ARG A 267 -2.98 -22.82 3.43
N GLY A 268 -2.34 -23.64 2.59
CA GLY A 268 -2.88 -24.95 2.25
C GLY A 268 -3.24 -25.63 3.55
N ALA A 269 -4.48 -26.12 3.66
CA ALA A 269 -4.92 -26.89 4.81
C ALA A 269 -3.82 -27.91 5.13
N ALA A 270 -3.24 -27.80 6.32
CA ALA A 270 -2.24 -28.75 6.77
C ALA A 270 -2.90 -30.12 6.66
N ARG A 271 -2.35 -30.98 5.80
CA ARG A 271 -2.80 -32.37 5.72
C ARG A 271 -2.74 -32.91 7.14
N PRO A 272 -3.84 -33.44 7.70
CA PRO A 272 -3.77 -34.07 9.00
C PRO A 272 -2.69 -35.16 8.93
N ALA A 273 -1.72 -35.08 9.82
CA ALA A 273 -0.69 -36.07 9.94
C ALA A 273 -1.38 -37.44 10.08
N ARG A 274 -1.12 -38.36 9.16
CA ARG A 274 -1.55 -39.76 9.28
C ARG A 274 -0.97 -40.24 10.59
N ARG A 275 -1.80 -40.48 11.58
CA ARG A 275 -1.44 -41.22 12.79
C ARG A 275 -1.05 -42.58 12.32
N GLY A 276 0.27 -42.86 12.30
CA GLY A 276 0.79 -44.19 12.12
C GLY A 276 0.23 -45.09 13.20
N ALA A 277 -0.51 -46.12 12.81
CA ALA A 277 -0.92 -47.16 13.72
C ALA A 277 0.36 -47.87 14.20
N CYS A 278 0.66 -47.66 15.48
CA CYS A 278 1.72 -48.42 16.17
C CYS A 278 1.13 -49.79 16.45
N SER A 279 1.46 -50.78 15.62
CA SER A 279 1.22 -52.20 15.90
C SER A 279 2.21 -52.62 16.98
N ARG A 280 1.71 -52.97 18.16
CA ARG A 280 2.48 -53.69 19.18
C ARG A 280 2.64 -55.16 18.73
N PRO A 281 3.82 -55.74 18.79
CA PRO A 281 3.96 -57.20 18.76
C PRO A 281 3.60 -57.78 20.13
N GLY A 282 2.87 -58.90 20.11
CA GLY A 282 2.52 -59.71 21.25
C GLY A 282 3.71 -60.52 21.79
#